data_7891bf77d0c8d1d402090437c64775c7
#
_entry.id   7891bf77d0c8d1d402090437c64775c7
#
_cell.length_a   1.000
_cell.length_b   1.000
_cell.length_c   1.000
_cell.angle_alpha   90.00
_cell.angle_beta   90.00
_cell.angle_gamma   90.00
#
_symmetry.space_group_name_H-M   'P 1'
#
loop_
_entity.id
_entity.type
_entity.pdbx_description
1 polymer ?
#
loop_
_entity_poly.entity_id
_entity_poly.type
_entity_poly.pdbx_seq_one_letter_code
_entity_poly.pdbx_strand_id
1 'polypeptide(L)'
;DGMTYAPRGKSAPVCAKGDFRVGVIGLDHGHIFGMCIGLVEAGAEIVGVYDPDPAKIENFRKAFPEAKAVSSQKAILEDPSIHLVASAAVPCDRCDIGLEAMDHGKDYFTDKPPFTTLDQIAAARKKVEQTGKKYAVYYSERLHVEAAVFTGTLIADGAIGRVVQVI
;
A
#
# COMPACT_ATOMS: atom_id res chain seq x y z
N ASP A 1 14.37 -21.90 10.61
CA ASP A 1 15.38 -20.92 10.19
C ASP A 1 14.99 -19.46 10.48
N GLY A 2 13.99 -19.20 11.27
CA GLY A 2 13.58 -17.86 11.67
C GLY A 2 13.07 -16.96 10.56
N MET A 3 12.86 -17.47 9.35
CA MET A 3 12.39 -16.70 8.19
C MET A 3 10.88 -16.85 7.94
N THR A 4 10.20 -17.68 8.71
CA THR A 4 8.74 -17.86 8.62
C THR A 4 8.06 -17.07 9.73
N TYR A 5 7.89 -15.78 9.51
CA TYR A 5 7.40 -14.85 10.51
C TYR A 5 5.89 -14.56 10.42
N ALA A 6 5.27 -14.90 9.29
CA ALA A 6 3.85 -14.61 9.09
C ALA A 6 2.98 -15.39 10.08
N PRO A 7 2.00 -14.75 10.74
CA PRO A 7 1.02 -15.45 11.56
C PRO A 7 0.35 -16.56 10.74
N ARG A 8 0.27 -17.76 11.30
CA ARG A 8 -0.41 -18.88 10.63
C ARG A 8 -1.92 -18.69 10.74
N GLY A 9 -2.54 -18.33 9.66
CA GLY A 9 -4.00 -18.17 9.57
C GLY A 9 -4.39 -17.71 8.17
N LYS A 10 -5.58 -18.05 7.73
CA LYS A 10 -6.16 -17.44 6.53
C LYS A 10 -6.87 -16.17 6.97
N SER A 11 -6.48 -15.02 6.40
CA SER A 11 -7.26 -13.79 6.53
C SER A 11 -8.67 -14.03 5.96
N ALA A 12 -9.69 -13.60 6.69
CA ALA A 12 -11.03 -13.57 6.12
C ALA A 12 -11.18 -12.28 5.28
N PRO A 13 -11.80 -12.35 4.10
CA PRO A 13 -12.14 -11.15 3.35
C PRO A 13 -12.99 -10.19 4.20
N VAL A 14 -12.70 -8.89 4.11
CA VAL A 14 -13.44 -7.82 4.82
C VAL A 14 -14.46 -7.12 3.94
N CYS A 15 -14.46 -7.43 2.63
CA CYS A 15 -15.43 -6.95 1.66
C CYS A 15 -15.71 -8.05 0.62
N ALA A 16 -16.83 -7.96 -0.09
CA ALA A 16 -17.11 -8.84 -1.21
C ALA A 16 -16.29 -8.44 -2.45
N LYS A 17 -16.04 -9.39 -3.35
CA LYS A 17 -15.34 -9.12 -4.61
C LYS A 17 -16.09 -8.06 -5.42
N GLY A 18 -15.35 -7.03 -5.85
CA GLY A 18 -15.89 -5.90 -6.60
C GLY A 18 -16.32 -4.69 -5.75
N ASP A 19 -16.56 -4.86 -4.44
CA ASP A 19 -16.93 -3.76 -3.54
C ASP A 19 -15.79 -2.78 -3.31
N PHE A 20 -14.54 -3.25 -3.38
CA PHE A 20 -13.37 -2.43 -3.21
C PHE A 20 -12.36 -2.64 -4.35
N ARG A 21 -12.16 -1.61 -5.16
CA ARG A 21 -11.38 -1.67 -6.40
C ARG A 21 -10.11 -0.84 -6.27
N VAL A 22 -9.01 -1.43 -6.73
CA VAL A 22 -7.66 -0.88 -6.58
C VAL A 22 -7.02 -0.66 -7.95
N GLY A 23 -6.46 0.53 -8.15
CA GLY A 23 -5.53 0.83 -9.24
C GLY A 23 -4.09 0.81 -8.74
N VAL A 24 -3.16 0.41 -9.59
CA VAL A 24 -1.73 0.33 -9.25
C VAL A 24 -0.94 1.29 -10.12
N ILE A 25 -0.11 2.14 -9.50
CA ILE A 25 0.75 3.11 -10.19
C ILE A 25 2.17 2.98 -9.66
N GLY A 26 3.14 2.67 -10.54
CA GLY A 26 4.55 2.53 -10.19
C GLY A 26 4.89 1.16 -9.60
N LEU A 27 5.73 0.42 -10.31
CA LEU A 27 6.10 -0.97 -10.06
C LEU A 27 7.62 -1.13 -9.80
N ASP A 28 8.28 -0.08 -9.30
CA ASP A 28 9.74 -0.06 -9.16
C ASP A 28 10.26 -1.01 -8.08
N HIS A 29 9.45 -1.30 -7.08
CA HIS A 29 9.86 -2.19 -5.99
C HIS A 29 8.96 -3.43 -5.87
N GLY A 30 9.60 -4.59 -5.63
CA GLY A 30 8.92 -5.88 -5.56
C GLY A 30 7.87 -6.02 -4.44
N HIS A 31 7.85 -5.14 -3.45
CA HIS A 31 6.82 -5.12 -2.41
C HIS A 31 5.41 -4.93 -2.97
N ILE A 32 5.26 -4.35 -4.16
CA ILE A 32 3.94 -4.18 -4.77
C ILE A 32 3.18 -5.49 -4.91
N PHE A 33 3.87 -6.61 -5.14
CA PHE A 33 3.24 -7.93 -5.21
C PHE A 33 2.65 -8.33 -3.87
N GLY A 34 3.42 -8.21 -2.77
CA GLY A 34 2.93 -8.50 -1.42
C GLY A 34 1.79 -7.58 -0.99
N MET A 35 1.88 -6.29 -1.30
CA MET A 35 0.82 -5.31 -1.06
C MET A 35 -0.48 -5.72 -1.76
N CYS A 36 -0.41 -6.05 -3.05
CA CYS A 36 -1.57 -6.44 -3.85
C CYS A 36 -2.12 -7.81 -3.45
N ILE A 37 -1.27 -8.78 -3.09
CA ILE A 37 -1.72 -10.08 -2.56
C ILE A 37 -2.55 -9.86 -1.28
N GLY A 38 -2.04 -9.07 -0.33
CA GLY A 38 -2.77 -8.77 0.90
C GLY A 38 -4.10 -8.07 0.66
N LEU A 39 -4.17 -7.13 -0.29
CA LEU A 39 -5.41 -6.47 -0.68
C LEU A 39 -6.42 -7.45 -1.30
N VAL A 40 -5.97 -8.37 -2.17
CA VAL A 40 -6.83 -9.40 -2.78
C VAL A 40 -7.33 -10.39 -1.73
N GLU A 41 -6.48 -10.82 -0.79
CA GLU A 41 -6.87 -11.68 0.33
C GLU A 41 -7.91 -11.00 1.23
N ALA A 42 -7.85 -9.68 1.37
CA ALA A 42 -8.84 -8.88 2.08
C ALA A 42 -10.16 -8.70 1.31
N GLY A 43 -10.24 -9.12 0.03
CA GLY A 43 -11.43 -9.06 -0.80
C GLY A 43 -11.39 -7.98 -1.88
N ALA A 44 -10.32 -7.18 -1.98
CA ALA A 44 -10.20 -6.15 -3.00
C ALA A 44 -9.95 -6.75 -4.40
N GLU A 45 -10.28 -5.99 -5.43
CA GLU A 45 -10.05 -6.32 -6.83
C GLU A 45 -9.02 -5.37 -7.45
N ILE A 46 -7.93 -5.91 -8.01
CA ILE A 46 -6.94 -5.12 -8.74
C ILE A 46 -7.43 -4.94 -10.17
N VAL A 47 -7.89 -3.75 -10.52
CA VAL A 47 -8.60 -3.51 -11.78
C VAL A 47 -7.77 -2.83 -12.85
N GLY A 48 -6.73 -2.10 -12.46
CA GLY A 48 -5.89 -1.36 -13.40
C GLY A 48 -4.43 -1.28 -12.93
N VAL A 49 -3.50 -1.20 -13.86
CA VAL A 49 -2.07 -1.05 -13.59
C VAL A 49 -1.42 -0.13 -14.61
N TYR A 50 -0.57 0.76 -14.11
CA TYR A 50 0.26 1.64 -14.90
C TYR A 50 1.69 1.69 -14.36
N ASP A 51 2.63 1.60 -15.27
CA ASP A 51 4.05 1.94 -15.10
C ASP A 51 4.57 2.45 -16.44
N PRO A 52 5.52 3.40 -16.50
CA PRO A 52 6.11 3.83 -17.76
C PRO A 52 6.89 2.71 -18.48
N ASP A 53 7.33 1.68 -17.75
CA ASP A 53 8.01 0.50 -18.30
C ASP A 53 7.00 -0.64 -18.57
N PRO A 54 6.71 -0.95 -19.86
CA PRO A 54 5.76 -2.00 -20.20
C PRO A 54 6.22 -3.41 -19.74
N ALA A 55 7.52 -3.64 -19.58
CA ALA A 55 8.02 -4.93 -19.11
C ALA A 55 7.63 -5.17 -17.63
N LYS A 56 7.60 -4.13 -16.80
CA LYS A 56 7.12 -4.22 -15.42
C LYS A 56 5.62 -4.53 -15.38
N ILE A 57 4.82 -3.90 -16.24
CA ILE A 57 3.39 -4.19 -16.37
C ILE A 57 3.16 -5.64 -16.77
N GLU A 58 3.89 -6.14 -17.76
CA GLU A 58 3.80 -7.54 -18.18
C GLU A 58 4.13 -8.51 -17.04
N ASN A 59 5.22 -8.23 -16.30
CA ASN A 59 5.59 -9.04 -15.15
C ASN A 59 4.53 -8.99 -14.03
N PHE A 60 3.99 -7.82 -13.72
CA PHE A 60 2.94 -7.64 -12.72
C PHE A 60 1.68 -8.44 -13.07
N ARG A 61 1.27 -8.39 -14.33
CA ARG A 61 0.08 -9.10 -14.84
C ARG A 61 0.21 -10.62 -14.85
N LYS A 62 1.40 -11.18 -14.75
CA LYS A 62 1.57 -12.65 -14.51
C LYS A 62 0.99 -13.08 -13.17
N ALA A 63 1.10 -12.22 -12.14
CA ALA A 63 0.54 -12.48 -10.83
C ALA A 63 -0.92 -11.99 -10.70
N PHE A 64 -1.28 -10.93 -11.42
CA PHE A 64 -2.61 -10.30 -11.38
C PHE A 64 -3.19 -10.19 -12.80
N PRO A 65 -3.61 -11.29 -13.42
CA PRO A 65 -4.04 -11.32 -14.83
C PRO A 65 -5.31 -10.48 -15.09
N GLU A 66 -6.13 -10.26 -14.08
CA GLU A 66 -7.35 -9.44 -14.16
C GLU A 66 -7.05 -7.93 -14.26
N ALA A 67 -5.86 -7.50 -13.82
CA ALA A 67 -5.46 -6.10 -13.87
C ALA A 67 -5.29 -5.64 -15.33
N LYS A 68 -6.03 -4.63 -15.74
CA LYS A 68 -5.92 -4.05 -17.08
C LYS A 68 -4.72 -3.11 -17.14
N ALA A 69 -3.83 -3.32 -18.10
CA ALA A 69 -2.82 -2.31 -18.43
C ALA A 69 -3.53 -1.06 -18.99
N VAL A 70 -3.25 0.10 -18.41
CA VAL A 70 -3.80 1.37 -18.89
C VAL A 70 -2.71 2.25 -19.49
N SER A 71 -3.09 3.21 -20.31
CA SER A 71 -2.16 4.02 -21.11
C SER A 71 -1.46 5.14 -20.32
N SER A 72 -1.97 5.47 -19.12
CA SER A 72 -1.42 6.56 -18.31
C SER A 72 -1.84 6.42 -16.84
N GLN A 73 -1.08 7.05 -15.94
CA GLN A 73 -1.46 7.26 -14.55
C GLN A 73 -2.84 7.93 -14.43
N LYS A 74 -3.09 8.92 -15.27
CA LYS A 74 -4.35 9.65 -15.31
C LYS A 74 -5.56 8.76 -15.53
N ALA A 75 -5.44 7.71 -16.34
CA ALA A 75 -6.52 6.75 -16.57
C ALA A 75 -6.94 5.99 -15.30
N ILE A 76 -6.00 5.76 -14.35
CA ILE A 76 -6.31 5.21 -13.03
C ILE A 76 -6.93 6.27 -12.12
N LEU A 77 -6.36 7.47 -12.11
CA LEU A 77 -6.79 8.53 -11.22
C LEU A 77 -8.20 9.02 -11.53
N GLU A 78 -8.56 9.11 -12.81
CA GLU A 78 -9.88 9.58 -13.26
C GLU A 78 -10.96 8.48 -13.28
N ASP A 79 -10.62 7.21 -13.09
CA ASP A 79 -11.61 6.13 -13.03
C ASP A 79 -12.42 6.23 -11.71
N PRO A 80 -13.70 6.60 -11.75
CA PRO A 80 -14.50 6.78 -10.54
C PRO A 80 -14.80 5.47 -9.81
N SER A 81 -14.58 4.33 -10.44
CA SER A 81 -14.77 3.01 -9.84
C SER A 81 -13.61 2.57 -8.95
N ILE A 82 -12.46 3.24 -9.04
CA ILE A 82 -11.28 2.95 -8.23
C ILE A 82 -11.36 3.70 -6.89
N HIS A 83 -11.25 2.97 -5.79
CA HIS A 83 -11.34 3.49 -4.43
C HIS A 83 -9.96 3.80 -3.83
N LEU A 84 -8.94 3.02 -4.21
CA LEU A 84 -7.58 3.12 -3.67
C LEU A 84 -6.55 3.02 -4.78
N VAL A 85 -5.49 3.81 -4.67
CA VAL A 85 -4.28 3.67 -5.48
C VAL A 85 -3.19 3.03 -4.62
N ALA A 86 -2.62 1.91 -5.09
CA ALA A 86 -1.44 1.28 -4.52
C ALA A 86 -0.20 1.64 -5.33
N SER A 87 0.94 1.90 -4.66
CA SER A 87 2.18 2.28 -5.33
C SER A 87 3.43 1.74 -4.64
N ALA A 88 4.35 1.22 -5.43
CA ALA A 88 5.72 0.97 -5.04
C ALA A 88 6.70 1.63 -6.03
N ALA A 89 6.40 2.85 -6.45
CA ALA A 89 7.27 3.71 -7.24
C ALA A 89 8.60 3.99 -6.52
N VAL A 90 9.55 4.64 -7.17
CA VAL A 90 10.77 5.12 -6.50
C VAL A 90 10.40 6.06 -5.35
N PRO A 91 11.16 6.06 -4.23
CA PRO A 91 10.77 6.77 -3.01
C PRO A 91 10.44 8.26 -3.17
N CYS A 92 11.15 8.97 -4.05
CA CYS A 92 10.93 10.40 -4.27
C CYS A 92 9.56 10.72 -4.90
N ASP A 93 8.99 9.81 -5.69
CA ASP A 93 7.75 10.02 -6.44
C ASP A 93 6.51 9.56 -5.67
N ARG A 94 6.68 8.75 -4.62
CA ARG A 94 5.57 8.14 -3.86
C ARG A 94 4.63 9.19 -3.26
N CYS A 95 5.19 10.27 -2.71
CA CYS A 95 4.37 11.31 -2.13
C CYS A 95 3.49 11.98 -3.18
N ASP A 96 4.05 12.39 -4.29
CA ASP A 96 3.33 13.13 -5.33
C ASP A 96 2.21 12.29 -5.95
N ILE A 97 2.47 11.00 -6.20
CA ILE A 97 1.42 10.05 -6.62
C ILE A 97 0.29 9.99 -5.58
N GLY A 98 0.64 9.95 -4.29
CA GLY A 98 -0.35 9.91 -3.21
C GLY A 98 -1.18 11.18 -3.10
N LEU A 99 -0.55 12.36 -3.22
CA LEU A 99 -1.25 13.65 -3.21
C LEU A 99 -2.24 13.74 -4.38
N GLU A 100 -1.80 13.33 -5.57
CA GLU A 100 -2.64 13.31 -6.77
C GLU A 100 -3.81 12.32 -6.63
N ALA A 101 -3.56 11.12 -6.10
CA ALA A 101 -4.61 10.14 -5.84
C ALA A 101 -5.70 10.68 -4.90
N MET A 102 -5.30 11.36 -3.82
CA MET A 102 -6.25 11.97 -2.88
C MET A 102 -7.02 13.15 -3.48
N ASP A 103 -6.40 13.93 -4.38
CA ASP A 103 -7.10 14.99 -5.14
C ASP A 103 -8.20 14.42 -6.05
N HIS A 104 -8.00 13.20 -6.56
CA HIS A 104 -9.01 12.46 -7.34
C HIS A 104 -9.98 11.65 -6.46
N GLY A 105 -10.02 11.92 -5.15
CA GLY A 105 -10.96 11.30 -4.24
C GLY A 105 -10.66 9.84 -3.89
N LYS A 106 -9.43 9.37 -4.04
CA LYS A 106 -9.01 8.01 -3.75
C LYS A 106 -8.18 7.94 -2.47
N ASP A 107 -8.27 6.83 -1.76
CA ASP A 107 -7.31 6.49 -0.73
C ASP A 107 -5.97 6.10 -1.38
N TYR A 108 -4.87 6.17 -0.62
CA TYR A 108 -3.55 5.85 -1.11
C TYR A 108 -2.82 4.88 -0.18
N PHE A 109 -2.17 3.88 -0.78
CA PHE A 109 -1.37 2.88 -0.08
C PHE A 109 -0.01 2.73 -0.76
N THR A 110 1.06 3.04 -0.06
CA THR A 110 2.41 3.06 -0.63
C THR A 110 3.39 2.19 0.12
N ASP A 111 4.44 1.77 -0.58
CA ASP A 111 5.60 1.14 0.03
C ASP A 111 6.40 2.12 0.90
N LYS A 112 7.25 1.60 1.77
CA LYS A 112 8.21 2.36 2.62
C LYS A 112 9.54 2.58 1.88
N PRO A 113 10.24 3.73 2.07
CA PRO A 113 9.79 4.93 2.77
C PRO A 113 8.78 5.71 1.92
N PRO A 114 7.74 6.28 2.56
CA PRO A 114 6.70 7.03 1.83
C PRO A 114 7.13 8.44 1.42
N PHE A 115 8.17 8.97 2.07
CA PHE A 115 8.66 10.33 1.90
C PHE A 115 10.18 10.36 1.89
N THR A 116 10.75 11.34 1.19
CA THR A 116 12.19 11.61 1.14
C THR A 116 12.53 12.99 1.71
N THR A 117 11.53 13.84 1.96
CA THR A 117 11.71 15.18 2.53
C THR A 117 10.66 15.47 3.61
N LEU A 118 10.97 16.44 4.50
CA LEU A 118 10.02 16.91 5.51
C LEU A 118 8.84 17.66 4.88
N ASP A 119 9.05 18.35 3.77
CA ASP A 119 8.00 19.06 3.04
C ASP A 119 6.96 18.11 2.49
N GLN A 120 7.37 16.93 1.99
CA GLN A 120 6.46 15.87 1.58
C GLN A 120 5.57 15.39 2.74
N ILE A 121 6.14 15.25 3.96
CA ILE A 121 5.37 14.88 5.15
C ILE A 121 4.32 15.95 5.47
N ALA A 122 4.73 17.23 5.45
CA ALA A 122 3.82 18.34 5.70
C ALA A 122 2.69 18.42 4.67
N ALA A 123 3.02 18.23 3.39
CA ALA A 123 2.05 18.22 2.29
C ALA A 123 1.06 17.07 2.43
N ALA A 124 1.53 15.86 2.74
CA ALA A 124 0.67 14.68 2.90
C ALA A 124 -0.29 14.84 4.09
N ARG A 125 0.18 15.34 5.25
CA ARG A 125 -0.69 15.64 6.41
C ARG A 125 -1.79 16.62 6.04
N LYS A 126 -1.42 17.73 5.41
CA LYS A 126 -2.39 18.75 4.97
C LYS A 126 -3.41 18.16 3.99
N LYS A 127 -2.97 17.31 3.04
CA LYS A 127 -3.84 16.68 2.06
C LYS A 127 -4.83 15.73 2.73
N VAL A 128 -4.39 14.91 3.67
CA VAL A 128 -5.27 14.03 4.46
C VAL A 128 -6.35 14.82 5.19
N GLU A 129 -5.97 15.93 5.85
CA GLU A 129 -6.92 16.82 6.54
C GLU A 129 -7.93 17.45 5.58
N GLN A 130 -7.48 17.89 4.40
CA GLN A 130 -8.33 18.53 3.41
C GLN A 130 -9.31 17.59 2.71
N THR A 131 -8.89 16.37 2.42
CA THR A 131 -9.67 15.43 1.62
C THR A 131 -10.42 14.39 2.44
N GLY A 132 -10.01 14.16 3.71
CA GLY A 132 -10.50 13.06 4.54
C GLY A 132 -10.07 11.67 4.03
N LYS A 133 -9.22 11.62 3.00
CA LYS A 133 -8.70 10.36 2.45
C LYS A 133 -7.60 9.78 3.31
N LYS A 134 -7.36 8.48 3.15
CA LYS A 134 -6.35 7.76 3.92
C LYS A 134 -5.04 7.71 3.14
N TYR A 135 -3.93 7.95 3.83
CA TYR A 135 -2.57 7.73 3.36
C TYR A 135 -1.96 6.62 4.19
N ALA A 136 -1.90 5.42 3.65
CA ALA A 136 -1.37 4.24 4.33
C ALA A 136 0.02 3.85 3.81
N VAL A 137 0.85 3.28 4.68
CA VAL A 137 2.22 2.85 4.34
C VAL A 137 2.39 1.37 4.67
N TYR A 138 3.00 0.63 3.76
CA TYR A 138 3.27 -0.80 3.89
C TYR A 138 4.48 -1.05 4.80
N TYR A 139 4.24 -1.14 6.08
CA TYR A 139 5.23 -1.60 7.06
C TYR A 139 5.00 -3.09 7.35
N SER A 140 5.33 -3.95 6.38
CA SER A 140 5.09 -5.39 6.45
C SER A 140 5.65 -6.03 7.71
N GLU A 141 6.88 -5.66 8.09
CA GLU A 141 7.58 -6.22 9.24
C GLU A 141 6.82 -6.00 10.55
N ARG A 142 6.07 -4.91 10.66
CA ARG A 142 5.24 -4.64 11.87
C ARG A 142 4.07 -5.61 12.01
N LEU A 143 3.54 -6.12 10.91
CA LEU A 143 2.32 -6.93 10.88
C LEU A 143 2.58 -8.41 10.57
N HIS A 144 3.65 -8.71 9.80
CA HIS A 144 3.96 -10.08 9.38
C HIS A 144 4.98 -10.78 10.30
N VAL A 145 5.81 -10.01 11.02
CA VAL A 145 6.79 -10.58 11.95
C VAL A 145 6.11 -10.86 13.29
N GLU A 146 5.91 -12.14 13.62
CA GLU A 146 5.21 -12.56 14.83
C GLU A 146 5.83 -11.94 16.10
N ALA A 147 7.16 -11.93 16.20
CA ALA A 147 7.86 -11.30 17.31
C ALA A 147 7.57 -9.79 17.43
N ALA A 148 7.44 -9.07 16.33
CA ALA A 148 7.10 -7.65 16.33
C ALA A 148 5.65 -7.40 16.81
N VAL A 149 4.72 -8.25 16.39
CA VAL A 149 3.33 -8.21 16.86
C VAL A 149 3.27 -8.49 18.35
N PHE A 150 3.91 -9.56 18.83
CA PHE A 150 3.96 -9.94 20.24
C PHE A 150 4.60 -8.84 21.10
N THR A 151 5.74 -8.29 20.65
CA THR A 151 6.39 -7.16 21.36
C THR A 151 5.45 -5.97 21.47
N GLY A 152 4.67 -5.67 20.41
CA GLY A 152 3.66 -4.62 20.44
C GLY A 152 2.59 -4.86 21.52
N THR A 153 2.18 -6.10 21.73
CA THR A 153 1.26 -6.48 22.81
C THR A 153 1.89 -6.24 24.18
N LEU A 154 3.13 -6.68 24.40
CA LEU A 154 3.85 -6.44 25.66
C LEU A 154 4.01 -4.95 25.98
N ILE A 155 4.24 -4.12 24.97
CA ILE A 155 4.31 -2.66 25.13
C ILE A 155 2.93 -2.10 25.53
N ALA A 156 1.87 -2.50 24.85
CA ALA A 156 0.50 -2.04 25.13
C ALA A 156 0.02 -2.42 26.53
N ASP A 157 0.38 -3.62 26.99
CA ASP A 157 0.04 -4.13 28.33
C ASP A 157 0.95 -3.55 29.43
N GLY A 158 1.94 -2.73 29.10
CA GLY A 158 2.91 -2.18 30.05
C GLY A 158 3.90 -3.20 30.62
N ALA A 159 3.94 -4.42 30.09
CA ALA A 159 4.72 -5.54 30.63
C ALA A 159 6.23 -5.30 30.63
N ILE A 160 6.73 -4.46 29.73
CA ILE A 160 8.16 -4.08 29.61
C ILE A 160 8.42 -2.62 29.99
N GLY A 161 7.42 -1.94 30.54
CA GLY A 161 7.52 -0.53 30.93
C GLY A 161 7.67 0.43 29.75
N ARG A 162 8.30 1.58 29.97
CA ARG A 162 8.50 2.58 28.90
C ARG A 162 9.63 2.18 27.97
N VAL A 163 9.31 2.03 26.68
CA VAL A 163 10.32 1.82 25.65
C VAL A 163 11.16 3.10 25.50
N VAL A 164 12.45 2.98 25.64
CA VAL A 164 13.42 4.10 25.55
C VAL A 164 14.28 4.01 24.27
N GLN A 165 14.46 2.80 23.73
CA GLN A 165 15.25 2.57 22.52
C GLN A 165 14.83 1.26 21.87
N VAL A 166 14.93 1.22 20.55
CA VAL A 166 14.82 0.02 19.72
C VAL A 166 16.08 -0.05 18.87
N ILE A 167 16.70 -1.23 18.79
CA ILE A 167 17.94 -1.49 18.03
C ILE A 167 17.66 -2.49 16.93
#